data_a67407abdfaa8ad416d13087bc47d775
#
_entry.id   a67407abdfaa8ad416d13087bc47d775
#
_cell.length_a   1.000
_cell.length_b   1.000
_cell.length_c   1.000
_cell.angle_alpha   90.00
_cell.angle_beta   90.00
_cell.angle_gamma   90.00
#
_symmetry.space_group_name_H-M   'P 1'
#
loop_
_entity.id
_entity.type
_entity.pdbx_description
1 polymer ?
#
loop_
_entity_poly.entity_id
_entity_poly.type
_entity_poly.pdbx_seq_one_letter_code
_entity_poly.pdbx_strand_id
1 'polypeptide(L)'
;LRYLKSGGIPIITGFQGINKEERITTIGRGGSDASAIMLATFFKAKRCIIYTDVEGVYTTDPNKLKSAKKIKIISYEEMLEMASLGAKVMQPVSIQDARLNRIDIEVKSSFNKKSGTLITKRKNIINNKIITGISSTQNDAKVTLVGVKDKPGIAAAIFKPLSKNSINVDMVVQNISANGKETDLTFTLSLIHISEPT
;
A
#
# COMPACT_ATOMS: atom_id res chain seq x y z
N LEU A 1 -1.22 -27.58 12.25
CA LEU A 1 -1.99 -27.31 13.50
C LEU A 1 -1.58 -28.22 14.66
N ARG A 2 -1.33 -29.53 14.43
CA ARG A 2 -0.89 -30.46 15.51
C ARG A 2 0.42 -29.99 16.14
N TYR A 3 1.41 -29.59 15.34
CA TYR A 3 2.71 -29.12 15.82
C TYR A 3 2.62 -27.85 16.70
N LEU A 4 1.76 -26.88 16.31
CA LEU A 4 1.47 -25.71 17.14
C LEU A 4 0.81 -26.08 18.46
N LYS A 5 -0.14 -27.06 18.45
CA LYS A 5 -0.82 -27.53 19.67
C LYS A 5 0.12 -28.25 20.64
N SER A 6 1.21 -28.82 20.14
CA SER A 6 2.26 -29.43 20.97
C SER A 6 3.31 -28.45 21.49
N GLY A 7 3.11 -27.13 21.27
CA GLY A 7 4.04 -26.08 21.69
C GLY A 7 5.19 -25.80 20.70
N GLY A 8 5.16 -26.41 19.53
CA GLY A 8 6.18 -26.19 18.50
C GLY A 8 6.01 -24.82 17.81
N ILE A 9 7.13 -24.26 17.38
CA ILE A 9 7.18 -23.00 16.63
C ILE A 9 7.56 -23.32 15.18
N PRO A 10 6.62 -23.26 14.20
CA PRO A 10 6.95 -23.50 12.80
C PRO A 10 7.68 -22.30 12.20
N ILE A 11 8.74 -22.58 11.46
CA ILE A 11 9.42 -21.59 10.61
C ILE A 11 9.01 -21.88 9.18
N ILE A 12 8.37 -20.89 8.52
CA ILE A 12 7.80 -21.04 7.20
C ILE A 12 8.46 -19.99 6.28
N THR A 13 8.94 -20.44 5.12
CA THR A 13 9.49 -19.51 4.12
C THR A 13 8.38 -18.65 3.54
N GLY A 14 8.57 -17.34 3.52
CA GLY A 14 7.70 -16.40 2.83
C GLY A 14 8.15 -16.11 1.40
N PHE A 15 7.44 -15.19 0.71
CA PHE A 15 7.75 -14.75 -0.66
C PHE A 15 7.58 -15.82 -1.75
N GLN A 16 7.16 -17.01 -1.40
CA GLN A 16 7.07 -18.16 -2.29
C GLN A 16 5.64 -18.66 -2.42
N GLY A 17 5.33 -19.18 -3.59
CA GLY A 17 4.14 -19.95 -3.91
C GLY A 17 4.52 -21.20 -4.72
N ILE A 18 3.53 -22.03 -5.00
CA ILE A 18 3.68 -23.20 -5.86
C ILE A 18 2.70 -23.02 -7.02
N ASN A 19 3.17 -23.18 -8.25
CA ASN A 19 2.31 -23.17 -9.43
C ASN A 19 1.62 -24.53 -9.65
N LYS A 20 0.83 -24.64 -10.70
CA LYS A 20 0.07 -25.88 -11.01
C LYS A 20 0.97 -27.07 -11.35
N GLU A 21 2.21 -26.81 -11.76
CA GLU A 21 3.22 -27.82 -12.07
C GLU A 21 4.13 -28.12 -10.85
N GLU A 22 3.69 -27.73 -9.63
CA GLU A 22 4.41 -27.93 -8.35
C GLU A 22 5.79 -27.25 -8.30
N ARG A 23 6.05 -26.28 -9.16
CA ARG A 23 7.29 -25.51 -9.14
C ARG A 23 7.16 -24.31 -8.19
N ILE A 24 8.24 -24.04 -7.48
CA ILE A 24 8.34 -22.86 -6.61
C ILE A 24 8.36 -21.61 -7.48
N THR A 25 7.49 -20.66 -7.14
CA THR A 25 7.39 -19.35 -7.77
C THR A 25 7.46 -18.25 -6.73
N THR A 26 7.74 -17.01 -7.14
CA THR A 26 7.69 -15.84 -6.27
C THR A 26 6.33 -15.17 -6.33
N ILE A 27 5.87 -14.62 -5.20
CA ILE A 27 4.56 -13.94 -5.12
C ILE A 27 4.63 -12.52 -5.70
N GLY A 28 5.83 -12.00 -5.96
CA GLY A 28 6.05 -10.64 -6.44
C GLY A 28 6.45 -9.66 -5.34
N ARG A 29 6.51 -8.36 -5.68
CA ARG A 29 6.95 -7.32 -4.74
C ARG A 29 6.04 -7.29 -3.50
N GLY A 30 6.65 -7.25 -2.31
CA GLY A 30 5.93 -7.29 -1.03
C GLY A 30 5.38 -8.67 -0.66
N GLY A 31 5.79 -9.73 -1.37
CA GLY A 31 5.31 -11.09 -1.15
C GLY A 31 5.60 -11.65 0.24
N SER A 32 6.61 -11.16 0.94
CA SER A 32 6.89 -11.56 2.33
C SER A 32 5.79 -11.11 3.28
N ASP A 33 5.35 -9.84 3.17
CA ASP A 33 4.24 -9.30 3.96
C ASP A 33 2.94 -10.03 3.62
N ALA A 34 2.67 -10.26 2.33
CA ALA A 34 1.51 -11.01 1.87
C ALA A 34 1.51 -12.44 2.45
N SER A 35 2.64 -13.15 2.39
CA SER A 35 2.78 -14.48 2.98
C SER A 35 2.49 -14.49 4.47
N ALA A 36 3.00 -13.51 5.21
CA ALA A 36 2.77 -13.38 6.65
C ALA A 36 1.28 -13.17 6.98
N ILE A 37 0.60 -12.30 6.23
CA ILE A 37 -0.84 -12.06 6.40
C ILE A 37 -1.68 -13.29 6.02
N MET A 38 -1.34 -13.98 4.92
CA MET A 38 -2.01 -15.22 4.53
C MET A 38 -1.88 -16.31 5.61
N LEU A 39 -0.69 -16.48 6.17
CA LEU A 39 -0.45 -17.42 7.27
C LEU A 39 -1.20 -16.99 8.52
N ALA A 40 -1.18 -15.73 8.90
CA ALA A 40 -1.94 -15.20 10.01
C ALA A 40 -3.45 -15.48 9.86
N THR A 41 -3.97 -15.31 8.66
CA THR A 41 -5.36 -15.61 8.31
C THR A 41 -5.66 -17.10 8.43
N PHE A 42 -4.81 -17.96 7.86
CA PHE A 42 -4.95 -19.42 7.91
C PHE A 42 -4.95 -19.95 9.34
N PHE A 43 -4.06 -19.44 10.19
CA PHE A 43 -3.96 -19.83 11.60
C PHE A 43 -4.96 -19.10 12.50
N LYS A 44 -5.79 -18.20 11.96
CA LYS A 44 -6.73 -17.36 12.72
C LYS A 44 -6.02 -16.57 13.83
N ALA A 45 -4.84 -16.06 13.52
CA ALA A 45 -4.08 -15.25 14.44
C ALA A 45 -4.79 -13.93 14.74
N LYS A 46 -4.67 -13.43 15.96
CA LYS A 46 -5.21 -12.11 16.33
C LYS A 46 -4.39 -10.95 15.77
N ARG A 47 -3.09 -11.19 15.56
CA ARG A 47 -2.13 -10.17 15.14
C ARG A 47 -1.03 -10.81 14.29
N CYS A 48 -0.57 -10.06 13.29
CA CYS A 48 0.65 -10.34 12.53
C CYS A 48 1.70 -9.27 12.88
N ILE A 49 2.91 -9.68 13.25
CA ILE A 49 4.00 -8.75 13.53
C ILE A 49 4.96 -8.77 12.36
N ILE A 50 5.18 -7.61 11.75
CA ILE A 50 6.12 -7.41 10.66
C ILE A 50 7.37 -6.72 11.21
N TYR A 51 8.48 -7.42 11.21
CA TYR A 51 9.79 -6.86 11.57
C TYR A 51 10.48 -6.31 10.33
N THR A 52 10.88 -5.06 10.40
CA THR A 52 11.50 -4.32 9.28
C THR A 52 12.69 -3.47 9.77
N ASP A 53 13.31 -2.74 8.88
CA ASP A 53 14.43 -1.82 9.16
C ASP A 53 13.98 -0.49 9.80
N VAL A 54 12.68 -0.18 9.81
CA VAL A 54 12.12 1.02 10.43
C VAL A 54 11.41 0.70 11.74
N GLU A 55 11.31 1.68 12.65
CA GLU A 55 10.67 1.49 13.98
C GLU A 55 9.13 1.44 13.92
N GLY A 56 8.52 1.67 12.76
CA GLY A 56 7.08 1.76 12.54
C GLY A 56 6.73 2.79 11.48
N VAL A 57 5.47 3.21 11.46
CA VAL A 57 4.94 4.24 10.56
C VAL A 57 5.11 5.60 11.20
N TYR A 58 5.58 6.58 10.45
CA TYR A 58 5.79 7.96 10.90
C TYR A 58 4.79 8.91 10.25
N THR A 59 4.56 10.05 10.86
CA THR A 59 3.68 11.10 10.34
C THR A 59 4.12 11.65 8.98
N THR A 60 5.39 11.50 8.65
CA THR A 60 6.00 11.69 7.32
C THR A 60 7.36 10.97 7.30
N ASP A 61 8.04 10.97 6.16
CA ASP A 61 9.36 10.34 6.01
C ASP A 61 10.39 11.01 6.95
N PRO A 62 10.94 10.29 7.95
CA PRO A 62 11.91 10.84 8.90
C PRO A 62 13.25 11.20 8.24
N ASN A 63 13.55 10.69 7.05
CA ASN A 63 14.74 11.09 6.30
C ASN A 63 14.56 12.48 5.68
N LYS A 64 13.32 12.88 5.35
CA LYS A 64 12.97 14.20 4.80
C LYS A 64 12.73 15.22 5.90
N LEU A 65 12.10 14.81 7.00
CA LEU A 65 11.76 15.68 8.11
C LEU A 65 12.12 15.03 9.46
N LYS A 66 13.19 15.49 10.08
CA LYS A 66 13.67 14.92 11.35
C LYS A 66 12.71 15.09 12.54
N SER A 67 11.77 16.02 12.46
CA SER A 67 10.69 16.20 13.46
C SER A 67 9.50 15.24 13.25
N ALA A 68 9.55 14.35 12.27
CA ALA A 68 8.54 13.33 12.05
C ALA A 68 8.34 12.48 13.32
N LYS A 69 7.08 12.26 13.69
CA LYS A 69 6.74 11.50 14.90
C LYS A 69 6.22 10.12 14.51
N LYS A 70 6.64 9.10 15.27
CA LYS A 70 6.11 7.75 15.10
C LYS A 70 4.63 7.70 15.51
N ILE A 71 3.81 7.11 14.66
CA ILE A 71 2.38 6.88 14.89
C ILE A 71 2.25 5.62 15.72
N LYS A 72 1.58 5.69 16.87
CA LYS A 72 1.40 4.50 17.72
C LYS A 72 0.33 3.56 17.16
N ILE A 73 -0.79 4.12 16.67
CA ILE A 73 -1.92 3.39 16.14
C ILE A 73 -2.45 4.13 14.91
N ILE A 74 -2.71 3.41 13.84
CA ILE A 74 -3.24 3.93 12.57
C ILE A 74 -4.33 2.98 12.05
N SER A 75 -5.33 3.49 11.33
CA SER A 75 -6.34 2.66 10.69
C SER A 75 -5.80 2.01 9.41
N TYR A 76 -6.44 0.90 8.98
CA TYR A 76 -6.11 0.30 7.69
C TYR A 76 -6.30 1.28 6.53
N GLU A 77 -7.37 2.09 6.59
CA GLU A 77 -7.70 3.07 5.57
C GLU A 77 -6.61 4.15 5.46
N GLU A 78 -6.22 4.75 6.57
CA GLU A 78 -5.14 5.75 6.61
C GLU A 78 -3.80 5.16 6.17
N MET A 79 -3.49 3.92 6.59
CA MET A 79 -2.26 3.26 6.19
C MET A 79 -2.25 2.90 4.70
N LEU A 80 -3.39 2.49 4.13
CA LEU A 80 -3.54 2.25 2.69
C LEU A 80 -3.27 3.50 1.88
N GLU A 81 -3.87 4.63 2.27
CA GLU A 81 -3.64 5.93 1.62
C GLU A 81 -2.16 6.32 1.68
N MET A 82 -1.55 6.24 2.87
CA MET A 82 -0.14 6.57 3.02
C MET A 82 0.76 5.66 2.19
N ALA A 83 0.49 4.35 2.16
CA ALA A 83 1.28 3.38 1.41
C ALA A 83 1.12 3.56 -0.11
N SER A 84 -0.08 3.84 -0.59
CA SER A 84 -0.37 4.10 -2.01
C SER A 84 0.28 5.39 -2.49
N LEU A 85 0.47 6.37 -1.62
CA LEU A 85 1.04 7.67 -1.92
C LEU A 85 2.51 7.82 -1.50
N GLY A 86 3.23 6.72 -1.30
CA GLY A 86 4.69 6.73 -1.17
C GLY A 86 5.27 6.37 0.19
N ALA A 87 4.48 6.03 1.20
CA ALA A 87 5.00 5.50 2.46
C ALA A 87 5.39 4.02 2.29
N LYS A 88 6.65 3.77 1.97
CA LYS A 88 7.20 2.45 1.59
C LYS A 88 7.40 1.48 2.77
N VAL A 89 6.62 1.58 3.83
CA VAL A 89 6.76 0.71 5.02
C VAL A 89 6.14 -0.66 4.80
N MET A 90 4.99 -0.70 4.11
CA MET A 90 4.28 -1.93 3.74
C MET A 90 3.66 -1.79 2.35
N GLN A 91 3.43 -2.92 1.70
CA GLN A 91 2.73 -2.95 0.41
C GLN A 91 1.21 -2.78 0.61
N PRO A 92 0.53 -1.95 -0.22
CA PRO A 92 -0.92 -1.72 -0.11
C PRO A 92 -1.75 -3.02 -0.15
N VAL A 93 -1.36 -3.98 -1.00
CA VAL A 93 -2.05 -5.28 -1.12
C VAL A 93 -2.08 -6.02 0.21
N SER A 94 -0.95 -6.09 0.93
CA SER A 94 -0.87 -6.76 2.22
C SER A 94 -1.73 -6.10 3.29
N ILE A 95 -1.82 -4.77 3.28
CA ILE A 95 -2.69 -4.01 4.19
C ILE A 95 -4.16 -4.28 3.87
N GLN A 96 -4.51 -4.32 2.58
CA GLN A 96 -5.87 -4.64 2.12
C GLN A 96 -6.29 -6.04 2.55
N ASP A 97 -5.41 -7.04 2.39
CA ASP A 97 -5.68 -8.42 2.79
C ASP A 97 -5.87 -8.54 4.31
N ALA A 98 -5.03 -7.87 5.09
CA ALA A 98 -5.18 -7.82 6.54
C ALA A 98 -6.49 -7.17 6.97
N ARG A 99 -6.92 -6.10 6.30
CA ARG A 99 -8.21 -5.44 6.53
C ARG A 99 -9.38 -6.38 6.27
N LEU A 100 -9.39 -7.07 5.13
CA LEU A 100 -10.45 -8.01 4.75
C LEU A 100 -10.55 -9.17 5.74
N ASN A 101 -9.41 -9.69 6.18
CA ASN A 101 -9.34 -10.83 7.09
C ASN A 101 -9.34 -10.43 8.58
N ARG A 102 -9.40 -9.12 8.88
CA ARG A 102 -9.44 -8.58 10.26
C ARG A 102 -8.22 -8.96 11.11
N ILE A 103 -7.04 -9.00 10.49
CA ILE A 103 -5.78 -9.29 11.15
C ILE A 103 -5.10 -7.97 11.52
N ASP A 104 -4.96 -7.67 12.79
CA ASP A 104 -4.17 -6.53 13.24
C ASP A 104 -2.71 -6.72 12.84
N ILE A 105 -2.07 -5.65 12.33
CA ILE A 105 -0.65 -5.68 11.97
C ILE A 105 0.11 -4.80 12.95
N GLU A 106 1.22 -5.30 13.46
CA GLU A 106 2.18 -4.49 14.23
C GLU A 106 3.50 -4.40 13.48
N VAL A 107 3.87 -3.21 13.02
CA VAL A 107 5.14 -2.96 12.34
C VAL A 107 6.17 -2.56 13.37
N LYS A 108 7.29 -3.29 13.45
CA LYS A 108 8.35 -3.11 14.45
C LYS A 108 9.73 -3.16 13.81
N SER A 109 10.70 -2.54 14.47
CA SER A 109 12.10 -2.66 14.07
C SER A 109 12.67 -4.03 14.43
N SER A 110 13.47 -4.60 13.50
CA SER A 110 14.30 -5.77 13.75
C SER A 110 15.48 -5.49 14.68
N PHE A 111 15.88 -4.22 14.84
CA PHE A 111 17.13 -3.82 15.49
C PHE A 111 16.96 -3.37 16.95
N ASN A 112 15.72 -3.21 17.43
CA ASN A 112 15.46 -2.79 18.80
C ASN A 112 14.14 -3.36 19.33
N LYS A 113 13.95 -3.23 20.67
CA LYS A 113 12.77 -3.75 21.37
C LYS A 113 11.66 -2.71 21.58
N LYS A 114 11.76 -1.53 20.94
CA LYS A 114 10.75 -0.48 21.10
C LYS A 114 9.40 -0.94 20.53
N SER A 115 8.31 -0.36 21.05
CA SER A 115 6.97 -0.54 20.50
C SER A 115 6.90 0.01 19.09
N GLY A 116 6.24 -0.71 18.20
CA GLY A 116 6.02 -0.32 16.81
C GLY A 116 4.77 0.52 16.58
N THR A 117 4.25 0.43 15.36
CA THR A 117 2.95 0.99 14.97
C THR A 117 1.94 -0.14 14.83
N LEU A 118 0.79 -0.01 15.48
CA LEU A 118 -0.33 -0.91 15.33
C LEU A 118 -1.26 -0.41 14.23
N ILE A 119 -1.49 -1.23 13.21
CA ILE A 119 -2.46 -1.00 12.13
C ILE A 119 -3.71 -1.84 12.45
N THR A 120 -4.86 -1.20 12.62
CA THR A 120 -6.09 -1.85 13.07
C THR A 120 -7.33 -1.16 12.53
N LYS A 121 -8.52 -1.63 12.88
CA LYS A 121 -9.78 -0.99 12.49
C LYS A 121 -9.93 0.40 13.12
N ARG A 122 -10.45 1.36 12.33
CA ARG A 122 -10.68 2.75 12.76
C ARG A 122 -11.50 2.86 14.06
N LYS A 123 -12.50 2.03 14.26
CA LYS A 123 -13.31 2.04 15.50
C LYS A 123 -12.53 1.78 16.79
N ASN A 124 -11.33 1.22 16.68
CA ASN A 124 -10.45 0.93 17.80
C ASN A 124 -9.48 2.10 18.08
N ILE A 125 -9.60 3.20 17.33
CA ILE A 125 -8.69 4.34 17.42
C ILE A 125 -9.45 5.52 18.00
N ILE A 126 -9.10 5.89 19.22
CA ILE A 126 -9.56 7.15 19.84
C ILE A 126 -8.53 8.22 19.44
N ASN A 127 -8.75 8.86 18.30
CA ASN A 127 -7.87 9.91 17.81
C ASN A 127 -8.68 11.07 17.24
N ASN A 128 -8.54 12.25 17.85
CA ASN A 128 -9.21 13.47 17.40
C ASN A 128 -8.35 14.32 16.45
N LYS A 129 -7.28 13.75 15.90
CA LYS A 129 -6.42 14.48 14.95
C LYS A 129 -7.09 14.56 13.59
N ILE A 130 -7.11 15.74 13.01
CA ILE A 130 -7.62 16.01 11.67
C ILE A 130 -6.68 15.41 10.60
N ILE A 131 -5.37 15.46 10.85
CA ILE A 131 -4.33 14.93 9.95
C ILE A 131 -3.50 13.92 10.73
N THR A 132 -3.42 12.69 10.21
CA THR A 132 -2.64 11.60 10.80
C THR A 132 -1.21 11.57 10.26
N GLY A 133 -1.03 11.83 8.97
CA GLY A 133 0.27 11.83 8.30
C GLY A 133 0.23 12.48 6.93
N ILE A 134 1.41 12.68 6.36
CA ILE A 134 1.62 13.24 5.02
C ILE A 134 2.62 12.33 4.30
N SER A 135 2.20 11.77 3.18
CA SER A 135 3.06 11.01 2.27
C SER A 135 3.44 11.85 1.06
N SER A 136 4.60 11.61 0.50
CA SER A 136 5.03 12.28 -0.74
C SER A 136 5.81 11.31 -1.61
N THR A 137 5.58 11.38 -2.90
CA THR A 137 6.36 10.70 -3.91
C THR A 137 7.10 11.72 -4.78
N GLN A 138 8.23 11.34 -5.36
CA GLN A 138 9.04 12.19 -6.23
C GLN A 138 9.18 11.60 -7.65
N ASN A 139 8.71 10.37 -7.83
CA ASN A 139 8.88 9.62 -9.07
C ASN A 139 7.60 9.57 -9.91
N ASP A 140 6.78 10.61 -9.84
CA ASP A 140 5.54 10.69 -10.60
C ASP A 140 5.60 11.82 -11.61
N ALA A 141 5.14 11.55 -12.82
CA ALA A 141 4.87 12.56 -13.83
C ALA A 141 3.39 12.97 -13.77
N LYS A 142 3.12 14.26 -13.78
CA LYS A 142 1.77 14.82 -13.88
C LYS A 142 1.49 15.16 -15.34
N VAL A 143 0.42 14.63 -15.89
CA VAL A 143 -0.10 14.97 -17.23
C VAL A 143 -1.43 15.67 -17.07
N THR A 144 -1.61 16.81 -17.72
CA THR A 144 -2.90 17.52 -17.76
C THR A 144 -3.33 17.71 -19.20
N LEU A 145 -4.50 17.21 -19.53
CA LEU A 145 -5.18 17.45 -20.80
C LEU A 145 -6.21 18.56 -20.58
N VAL A 146 -6.04 19.68 -21.23
CA VAL A 146 -6.90 20.86 -21.07
C VAL A 146 -7.95 20.90 -22.17
N GLY A 147 -9.18 21.29 -21.83
CA GLY A 147 -10.25 21.49 -22.82
C GLY A 147 -10.76 20.19 -23.46
N VAL A 148 -10.71 19.09 -22.72
CA VAL A 148 -11.23 17.80 -23.19
C VAL A 148 -12.76 17.87 -23.23
N LYS A 149 -13.37 17.57 -24.38
CA LYS A 149 -14.83 17.53 -24.53
C LYS A 149 -15.43 16.46 -23.60
N ASP A 150 -16.40 16.84 -22.77
CA ASP A 150 -17.09 15.88 -21.90
C ASP A 150 -18.08 15.05 -22.71
N LYS A 151 -17.63 13.90 -23.18
CA LYS A 151 -18.42 12.93 -23.94
C LYS A 151 -18.18 11.51 -23.40
N PRO A 152 -19.22 10.67 -23.35
CA PRO A 152 -19.05 9.26 -23.00
C PRO A 152 -17.97 8.58 -23.83
N GLY A 153 -17.06 7.86 -23.17
CA GLY A 153 -15.97 7.12 -23.80
C GLY A 153 -14.66 7.88 -23.98
N ILE A 154 -14.59 9.19 -23.70
CA ILE A 154 -13.35 9.97 -23.87
C ILE A 154 -12.26 9.49 -22.93
N ALA A 155 -12.58 9.22 -21.67
CA ALA A 155 -11.64 8.69 -20.70
C ALA A 155 -11.07 7.33 -21.16
N ALA A 156 -11.92 6.46 -21.71
CA ALA A 156 -11.48 5.19 -22.26
C ALA A 156 -10.52 5.37 -23.45
N ALA A 157 -10.78 6.36 -24.33
CA ALA A 157 -9.91 6.67 -25.46
C ALA A 157 -8.52 7.17 -24.99
N ILE A 158 -8.46 7.94 -23.90
CA ILE A 158 -7.22 8.46 -23.32
C ILE A 158 -6.43 7.36 -22.61
N PHE A 159 -7.08 6.53 -21.78
CA PHE A 159 -6.39 5.55 -20.95
C PHE A 159 -6.10 4.22 -21.65
N LYS A 160 -6.86 3.85 -22.71
CA LYS A 160 -6.64 2.61 -23.45
C LYS A 160 -5.22 2.48 -24.06
N PRO A 161 -4.61 3.53 -24.67
CA PRO A 161 -3.23 3.48 -25.13
C PRO A 161 -2.23 3.25 -23.99
N LEU A 162 -2.44 3.88 -22.82
CA LEU A 162 -1.57 3.71 -21.64
C LEU A 162 -1.63 2.25 -21.15
N SER A 163 -2.82 1.71 -21.00
CA SER A 163 -3.02 0.32 -20.60
C SER A 163 -2.39 -0.67 -21.59
N LYS A 164 -2.49 -0.43 -22.91
CA LYS A 164 -1.85 -1.29 -23.93
C LYS A 164 -0.33 -1.33 -23.84
N ASN A 165 0.28 -0.23 -23.34
CA ASN A 165 1.72 -0.13 -23.12
C ASN A 165 2.12 -0.43 -21.67
N SER A 166 1.24 -1.07 -20.89
CA SER A 166 1.47 -1.43 -19.48
C SER A 166 1.85 -0.24 -18.58
N ILE A 167 1.42 0.98 -18.95
CA ILE A 167 1.62 2.19 -18.17
C ILE A 167 0.47 2.32 -17.17
N ASN A 168 0.79 2.26 -15.88
CA ASN A 168 -0.18 2.44 -14.81
C ASN A 168 -0.44 3.92 -14.55
N VAL A 169 -1.73 4.24 -14.33
CA VAL A 169 -2.19 5.55 -13.89
C VAL A 169 -2.52 5.46 -12.40
N ASP A 170 -1.95 6.34 -11.59
CA ASP A 170 -2.08 6.26 -10.13
C ASP A 170 -3.22 7.15 -9.60
N MET A 171 -3.36 8.36 -10.11
CA MET A 171 -4.40 9.30 -9.70
C MET A 171 -5.02 9.95 -10.93
N VAL A 172 -6.33 10.13 -10.91
CA VAL A 172 -7.08 10.87 -11.94
C VAL A 172 -7.93 11.93 -11.26
N VAL A 173 -7.77 13.18 -11.69
CA VAL A 173 -8.57 14.32 -11.26
C VAL A 173 -9.24 14.93 -12.47
N GLN A 174 -10.53 15.07 -12.44
CA GLN A 174 -11.32 15.71 -13.48
C GLN A 174 -11.95 16.98 -12.94
N ASN A 175 -11.64 18.11 -13.55
CA ASN A 175 -12.23 19.41 -13.24
C ASN A 175 -13.15 19.83 -14.38
N ILE A 176 -14.41 20.10 -14.07
CA ILE A 176 -15.38 20.60 -15.04
C ILE A 176 -15.10 22.09 -15.25
N SER A 177 -14.97 22.51 -16.51
CA SER A 177 -14.80 23.93 -16.84
C SER A 177 -16.08 24.72 -16.52
N ALA A 178 -15.92 26.03 -16.31
CA ALA A 178 -17.03 26.92 -15.94
C ALA A 178 -18.17 26.95 -16.98
N ASN A 179 -17.92 26.58 -18.22
CA ASN A 179 -18.92 26.51 -19.30
C ASN A 179 -19.67 25.15 -19.35
N GLY A 180 -19.27 24.17 -18.52
CA GLY A 180 -19.89 22.82 -18.45
C GLY A 180 -19.75 21.95 -19.70
N LYS A 181 -18.99 22.38 -20.73
CA LYS A 181 -18.83 21.67 -22.01
C LYS A 181 -17.49 20.98 -22.18
N GLU A 182 -16.51 21.41 -21.40
CA GLU A 182 -15.14 20.93 -21.44
C GLU A 182 -14.68 20.57 -20.04
N THR A 183 -13.71 19.71 -19.95
CA THR A 183 -13.13 19.26 -18.69
C THR A 183 -11.62 19.20 -18.80
N ASP A 184 -10.94 19.56 -17.74
CA ASP A 184 -9.51 19.33 -17.62
C ASP A 184 -9.30 18.00 -16.92
N LEU A 185 -8.60 17.09 -17.58
CA LEU A 185 -8.28 15.78 -17.04
C LEU A 185 -6.81 15.75 -16.65
N THR A 186 -6.55 15.69 -15.37
CA THR A 186 -5.20 15.54 -14.81
C THR A 186 -5.02 14.12 -14.30
N PHE A 187 -3.89 13.50 -14.62
CA PHE A 187 -3.53 12.20 -14.06
C PHE A 187 -2.03 12.12 -13.79
N THR A 188 -1.66 11.21 -12.88
CA THR A 188 -0.27 10.93 -12.55
C THR A 188 0.14 9.56 -13.07
N LEU A 189 1.39 9.46 -13.48
CA LEU A 189 2.05 8.27 -13.98
C LEU A 189 3.33 8.04 -13.18
N SER A 190 3.58 6.81 -12.74
CA SER A 190 4.86 6.50 -12.13
C SER A 190 5.98 6.49 -13.19
N LEU A 191 7.03 7.27 -12.97
CA LEU A 191 8.20 7.33 -13.86
C LEU A 191 8.96 6.01 -13.95
N ILE A 192 8.79 5.11 -12.97
CA ILE A 192 9.42 3.79 -12.97
C ILE A 192 8.98 2.96 -14.18
N HIS A 193 7.74 3.16 -14.64
CA HIS A 193 7.21 2.46 -15.81
C HIS A 193 7.56 3.11 -17.16
N ILE A 194 8.09 4.34 -17.14
CA ILE A 194 8.43 5.09 -18.36
C ILE A 194 9.94 4.95 -18.70
N SER A 195 10.79 4.67 -17.71
CA SER A 195 12.24 4.66 -17.86
C SER A 195 12.86 3.30 -18.18
N GLU A 196 12.11 2.22 -18.18
CA GLU A 196 12.57 0.90 -18.59
C GLU A 196 11.74 0.42 -19.80
N PRO A 197 12.23 0.62 -21.04
CA PRO A 197 11.68 -0.10 -22.19
C PRO A 197 11.98 -1.60 -22.00
N THR A 198 10.94 -2.40 -21.92
CA THR A 198 11.00 -3.88 -21.97
C THR A 198 11.57 -4.36 -23.28
#